data_26a19d415ca43c9af3dd5690d5a81f3a
#
_entry.id   26a19d415ca43c9af3dd5690d5a81f3a
#
_cell.length_a   1.000
_cell.length_b   1.000
_cell.length_c   1.000
_cell.angle_alpha   90.00
_cell.angle_beta   90.00
_cell.angle_gamma   90.00
#
_symmetry.space_group_name_H-M   'P 1'
#
loop_
_entity.id
_entity.type
_entity.pdbx_description
1 polymer ?
#
loop_
_entity_poly.entity_id
_entity_poly.type
_entity_poly.pdbx_seq_one_letter_code
_entity_poly.pdbx_strand_id
1 'polypeptide(L)'
;YEARTILNRLGVSRFEQSVGNLSGGERRRVALAAVLARPCDVLILDEPTNHLDNDMVLWLEDYLRAWKGALVMVTHDRYFLERIVGRMAEVEDGRLFTYEGNYDKYLERKAARLESERASERKRQAILRREYQWGMQGPTARGTKSRERLERYEALKAQSGPAEKSTLELNARASRLGKKTIECRGVTKGFGGRTVVRDFDCMLLRDDRIGIVGANGSGKSTLLNLLA
;
A
#
# COMPACT_ATOMS: atom_id res chain seq x y z
N TYR A 1 9.98 30.70 -13.47
CA TYR A 1 11.11 29.81 -13.84
C TYR A 1 10.98 28.44 -13.12
N GLU A 2 10.66 28.45 -11.85
CA GLU A 2 10.55 27.25 -11.00
C GLU A 2 9.49 26.27 -11.48
N ALA A 3 8.29 26.72 -11.80
CA ALA A 3 7.21 25.86 -12.29
C ALA A 3 7.57 25.11 -13.59
N ARG A 4 8.30 25.75 -14.51
CA ARG A 4 8.78 25.09 -15.74
C ARG A 4 9.82 24.02 -15.44
N THR A 5 10.70 24.27 -14.48
CA THR A 5 11.69 23.29 -14.04
C THR A 5 11.02 22.06 -13.44
N ILE A 6 10.04 22.24 -12.57
CA ILE A 6 9.25 21.15 -11.98
C ILE A 6 8.51 20.35 -13.05
N LEU A 7 7.85 21.02 -14.01
CA LEU A 7 7.16 20.37 -15.12
C LEU A 7 8.10 19.51 -15.96
N ASN A 8 9.29 20.05 -16.31
CA ASN A 8 10.30 19.29 -17.05
C ASN A 8 10.76 18.05 -16.28
N ARG A 9 11.02 18.18 -14.99
CA ARG A 9 11.40 17.04 -14.11
C ARG A 9 10.32 15.97 -14.04
N LEU A 10 9.06 16.38 -14.13
CA LEU A 10 7.90 15.46 -14.20
C LEU A 10 7.54 15.05 -15.65
N GLY A 11 8.45 15.25 -16.61
CA GLY A 11 8.30 14.79 -17.98
C GLY A 11 7.21 15.50 -18.79
N VAL A 12 6.87 16.74 -18.42
CA VAL A 12 5.94 17.59 -19.16
C VAL A 12 6.74 18.68 -19.85
N SER A 13 6.98 18.55 -21.16
CA SER A 13 7.79 19.48 -21.96
C SER A 13 6.96 20.39 -22.88
N ARG A 14 5.68 20.06 -23.10
CA ARG A 14 4.81 20.82 -24.02
C ARG A 14 3.99 21.85 -23.25
N PHE A 15 4.60 22.98 -22.92
CA PHE A 15 3.96 24.00 -22.07
C PHE A 15 2.82 24.77 -22.73
N GLU A 16 2.80 24.84 -24.06
CA GLU A 16 1.78 25.56 -24.85
C GLU A 16 0.55 24.69 -25.16
N GLN A 17 0.57 23.39 -24.77
CA GLN A 17 -0.53 22.50 -25.06
C GLN A 17 -1.67 22.72 -24.06
N SER A 18 -2.91 22.79 -24.56
CA SER A 18 -4.09 22.83 -23.69
C SER A 18 -4.16 21.59 -22.80
N VAL A 19 -4.48 21.77 -21.51
CA VAL A 19 -4.63 20.69 -20.52
C VAL A 19 -5.66 19.65 -20.96
N GLY A 20 -6.68 20.06 -21.73
CA GLY A 20 -7.69 19.14 -22.29
C GLY A 20 -7.12 18.08 -23.21
N ASN A 21 -6.01 18.35 -23.88
CA ASN A 21 -5.37 17.45 -24.83
C ASN A 21 -4.29 16.55 -24.20
N LEU A 22 -4.07 16.66 -22.90
CA LEU A 22 -3.11 15.84 -22.15
C LEU A 22 -3.72 14.47 -21.82
N SER A 23 -2.88 13.45 -21.81
CA SER A 23 -3.24 12.13 -21.27
C SER A 23 -3.58 12.21 -19.75
N GLY A 24 -4.28 11.21 -19.22
CA GLY A 24 -4.61 11.17 -17.79
C GLY A 24 -3.38 11.23 -16.88
N GLY A 25 -2.28 10.55 -17.27
CA GLY A 25 -1.01 10.60 -16.54
C GLY A 25 -0.35 11.98 -16.63
N GLU A 26 -0.31 12.62 -17.81
CA GLU A 26 0.22 13.96 -17.95
C GLU A 26 -0.57 14.98 -17.14
N ARG A 27 -1.91 14.90 -17.13
CA ARG A 27 -2.74 15.80 -16.31
C ARG A 27 -2.43 15.66 -14.82
N ARG A 28 -2.22 14.44 -14.32
CA ARG A 28 -1.82 14.22 -12.91
C ARG A 28 -0.44 14.80 -12.61
N ARG A 29 0.53 14.63 -13.51
CA ARG A 29 1.87 15.23 -13.36
C ARG A 29 1.84 16.77 -13.38
N VAL A 30 1.00 17.35 -14.23
CA VAL A 30 0.76 18.80 -14.24
C VAL A 30 0.12 19.28 -12.94
N ALA A 31 -0.87 18.55 -12.42
CA ALA A 31 -1.49 18.86 -11.13
C ALA A 31 -0.48 18.77 -9.98
N LEU A 32 0.35 17.73 -9.95
CA LEU A 32 1.43 17.60 -8.98
C LEU A 32 2.41 18.79 -9.08
N ALA A 33 2.85 19.12 -10.29
CA ALA A 33 3.74 20.28 -10.51
C ALA A 33 3.13 21.59 -10.01
N ALA A 34 1.84 21.80 -10.23
CA ALA A 34 1.13 22.99 -9.78
C ALA A 34 1.06 23.11 -8.25
N VAL A 35 0.95 21.99 -7.56
CA VAL A 35 0.96 21.93 -6.09
C VAL A 35 2.38 22.20 -5.56
N LEU A 36 3.39 21.53 -6.12
CA LEU A 36 4.79 21.67 -5.70
C LEU A 36 5.35 23.09 -5.96
N ALA A 37 4.90 23.76 -7.03
CA ALA A 37 5.34 25.10 -7.38
C ALA A 37 4.74 26.22 -6.50
N ARG A 38 3.75 25.91 -5.65
CA ARG A 38 3.10 26.89 -4.79
C ARG A 38 3.78 26.93 -3.42
N PRO A 39 4.13 28.12 -2.91
CA PRO A 39 4.57 28.22 -1.52
C PRO A 39 3.42 27.86 -0.59
N CYS A 40 3.65 26.90 0.30
CA CYS A 40 2.69 26.47 1.31
C CYS A 40 3.41 25.92 2.53
N ASP A 41 2.78 26.02 3.70
CA ASP A 41 3.33 25.50 4.96
C ASP A 41 3.02 24.01 5.16
N VAL A 42 1.96 23.53 4.53
CA VAL A 42 1.51 22.13 4.60
C VAL A 42 1.26 21.60 3.20
N LEU A 43 1.89 20.49 2.89
CA LEU A 43 1.75 19.77 1.62
C LEU A 43 1.03 18.45 1.87
N ILE A 44 -0.09 18.24 1.20
CA ILE A 44 -0.88 17.01 1.28
C ILE A 44 -0.86 16.31 -0.07
N LEU A 45 -0.35 15.08 -0.11
CA LEU A 45 -0.20 14.28 -1.33
C LEU A 45 -0.90 12.93 -1.17
N ASP A 46 -1.71 12.58 -2.16
CA ASP A 46 -2.36 11.27 -2.26
C ASP A 46 -1.82 10.52 -3.47
N GLU A 47 -1.13 9.39 -3.21
CA GLU A 47 -0.48 8.53 -4.20
C GLU A 47 0.38 9.30 -5.22
N PRO A 48 1.35 10.13 -4.77
CA PRO A 48 2.10 11.03 -5.65
C PRO A 48 3.04 10.30 -6.62
N THR A 49 3.42 9.05 -6.33
CA THR A 49 4.29 8.23 -7.18
C THR A 49 3.55 7.58 -8.35
N ASN A 50 2.22 7.55 -8.32
CA ASN A 50 1.42 6.97 -9.39
C ASN A 50 1.65 7.73 -10.71
N HIS A 51 1.89 6.99 -11.80
CA HIS A 51 2.17 7.50 -13.15
C HIS A 51 3.52 8.23 -13.30
N LEU A 52 4.41 8.13 -12.32
CA LEU A 52 5.80 8.55 -12.42
C LEU A 52 6.68 7.36 -12.87
N ASP A 53 7.74 7.63 -13.58
CA ASP A 53 8.82 6.67 -13.79
C ASP A 53 9.89 6.81 -12.68
N ASN A 54 10.87 5.91 -12.68
CA ASN A 54 11.88 5.88 -11.63
C ASN A 54 12.65 7.20 -11.49
N ASP A 55 12.99 7.86 -12.59
CA ASP A 55 13.75 9.12 -12.55
C ASP A 55 12.93 10.24 -11.94
N MET A 56 11.63 10.28 -12.26
CA MET A 56 10.69 11.24 -11.67
C MET A 56 10.46 10.96 -10.18
N VAL A 57 10.37 9.69 -9.78
CA VAL A 57 10.22 9.30 -8.35
C VAL A 57 11.45 9.71 -7.57
N LEU A 58 12.67 9.43 -8.05
CA LEU A 58 13.91 9.82 -7.39
C LEU A 58 14.01 11.35 -7.25
N TRP A 59 13.67 12.08 -8.29
CA TRP A 59 13.63 13.55 -8.21
C TRP A 59 12.61 14.04 -7.18
N LEU A 60 11.40 13.43 -7.12
CA LEU A 60 10.37 13.80 -6.15
C LEU A 60 10.81 13.49 -4.71
N GLU A 61 11.50 12.36 -4.50
CA GLU A 61 12.12 12.04 -3.20
C GLU A 61 13.05 13.16 -2.73
N ASP A 62 14.00 13.57 -3.60
CA ASP A 62 14.96 14.61 -3.27
C ASP A 62 14.28 15.95 -3.00
N TYR A 63 13.25 16.29 -3.79
CA TYR A 63 12.46 17.50 -3.61
C TYR A 63 11.75 17.51 -2.26
N LEU A 64 11.04 16.41 -1.90
CA LEU A 64 10.30 16.32 -0.65
C LEU A 64 11.20 16.21 0.58
N ARG A 65 12.39 15.61 0.47
CA ARG A 65 13.40 15.62 1.54
C ARG A 65 13.96 17.00 1.83
N ALA A 66 14.07 17.84 0.80
CA ALA A 66 14.48 19.23 0.96
C ALA A 66 13.35 20.16 1.43
N TRP A 67 12.11 19.69 1.41
CA TRP A 67 10.92 20.44 1.82
C TRP A 67 10.97 20.78 3.31
N LYS A 68 10.75 22.06 3.64
CA LYS A 68 10.84 22.58 5.02
C LYS A 68 9.49 22.66 5.75
N GLY A 69 8.38 22.55 5.02
CA GLY A 69 7.04 22.58 5.59
C GLY A 69 6.58 21.21 6.13
N ALA A 70 5.37 21.15 6.64
CA ALA A 70 4.75 19.91 7.04
C ALA A 70 4.29 19.11 5.82
N LEU A 71 4.61 17.81 5.78
CA LEU A 71 4.20 16.87 4.72
C LEU A 71 3.25 15.82 5.29
N VAL A 72 2.08 15.69 4.67
CA VAL A 72 1.15 14.58 4.89
C VAL A 72 1.01 13.82 3.58
N MET A 73 1.23 12.51 3.63
CA MET A 73 1.25 11.72 2.40
C MET A 73 0.57 10.38 2.60
N VAL A 74 -0.21 9.97 1.61
CA VAL A 74 -0.77 8.63 1.48
C VAL A 74 -0.11 7.96 0.28
N THR A 75 0.49 6.78 0.46
CA THR A 75 1.04 5.99 -0.64
C THR A 75 1.22 4.53 -0.25
N HIS A 76 1.20 3.65 -1.25
CA HIS A 76 1.54 2.23 -1.13
C HIS A 76 3.01 1.94 -1.44
N ASP A 77 3.78 2.94 -1.86
CA ASP A 77 5.20 2.81 -2.16
C ASP A 77 6.03 2.82 -0.86
N ARG A 78 6.41 1.61 -0.42
CA ARG A 78 7.17 1.41 0.83
C ARG A 78 8.56 2.02 0.78
N TYR A 79 9.23 1.96 -0.37
CA TYR A 79 10.57 2.51 -0.55
C TYR A 79 10.55 4.04 -0.47
N PHE A 80 9.52 4.64 -1.03
CA PHE A 80 9.29 6.08 -0.98
C PHE A 80 9.02 6.54 0.47
N LEU A 81 8.15 5.81 1.20
CA LEU A 81 7.87 6.09 2.62
C LEU A 81 9.14 5.98 3.48
N GLU A 82 9.92 4.90 3.29
CA GLU A 82 11.13 4.65 4.08
C GLU A 82 12.12 5.81 4.04
N ARG A 83 12.20 6.50 2.91
CA ARG A 83 13.20 7.56 2.69
C ARG A 83 12.75 8.96 3.09
N ILE A 84 11.45 9.21 3.14
CA ILE A 84 10.91 10.58 3.30
C ILE A 84 10.31 10.80 4.67
N VAL A 85 9.59 9.78 5.24
CA VAL A 85 8.77 10.01 6.42
C VAL A 85 9.51 9.67 7.71
N GLY A 86 9.33 10.52 8.71
CA GLY A 86 9.80 10.28 10.09
C GLY A 86 8.69 9.84 11.06
N ARG A 87 7.44 9.80 10.59
CA ARG A 87 6.28 9.38 11.38
C ARG A 87 5.27 8.68 10.47
N MET A 88 4.70 7.59 10.95
CA MET A 88 3.64 6.85 10.28
C MET A 88 2.32 6.98 11.02
N ALA A 89 1.22 7.07 10.29
CA ALA A 89 -0.14 7.02 10.82
C ALA A 89 -0.89 5.86 10.15
N GLU A 90 -1.46 4.98 10.95
CA GLU A 90 -2.25 3.84 10.50
C GLU A 90 -3.70 4.03 10.92
N VAL A 91 -4.61 3.92 9.96
CA VAL A 91 -6.05 3.90 10.21
C VAL A 91 -6.52 2.45 10.18
N GLU A 92 -6.98 1.93 11.31
CA GLU A 92 -7.45 0.56 11.46
C GLU A 92 -8.71 0.52 12.33
N ASP A 93 -9.78 -0.07 11.82
CA ASP A 93 -11.07 -0.22 12.51
C ASP A 93 -11.60 1.09 13.14
N GLY A 94 -11.47 2.21 12.40
CA GLY A 94 -11.90 3.54 12.83
C GLY A 94 -11.01 4.19 13.90
N ARG A 95 -9.85 3.58 14.21
CA ARG A 95 -8.84 4.13 15.13
C ARG A 95 -7.61 4.58 14.37
N LEU A 96 -6.97 5.62 14.90
CA LEU A 96 -5.72 6.14 14.37
C LEU A 96 -4.58 5.74 15.31
N PHE A 97 -3.60 5.02 14.77
CA PHE A 97 -2.37 4.66 15.47
C PHE A 97 -1.22 5.44 14.87
N THR A 98 -0.41 6.07 15.70
CA THR A 98 0.77 6.82 15.26
C THR A 98 2.04 6.13 15.72
N TYR A 99 3.03 6.10 14.83
CA TYR A 99 4.33 5.46 15.08
C TYR A 99 5.44 6.43 14.69
N GLU A 100 6.34 6.70 15.63
CA GLU A 100 7.55 7.47 15.35
C GLU A 100 8.56 6.60 14.60
N GLY A 101 9.13 7.14 13.53
CA GLY A 101 10.12 6.48 12.70
C GLY A 101 9.65 6.26 11.26
N ASN A 102 10.51 5.61 10.48
CA ASN A 102 10.29 5.24 9.11
C ASN A 102 9.41 3.97 8.97
N TYR A 103 9.26 3.46 7.75
CA TYR A 103 8.41 2.31 7.47
C TYR A 103 8.84 1.02 8.20
N ASP A 104 10.15 0.76 8.30
CA ASP A 104 10.66 -0.43 9.00
C ASP A 104 10.33 -0.38 10.51
N LYS A 105 10.56 0.77 11.16
CA LYS A 105 10.18 0.96 12.57
C LYS A 105 8.68 0.87 12.80
N TYR A 106 7.88 1.33 11.85
CA TYR A 106 6.43 1.13 11.88
C TYR A 106 6.07 -0.35 11.91
N LEU A 107 6.67 -1.18 11.03
CA LEU A 107 6.40 -2.62 10.98
C LEU A 107 6.75 -3.32 12.29
N GLU A 108 7.91 -3.02 12.88
CA GLU A 108 8.33 -3.56 14.16
C GLU A 108 7.34 -3.22 15.29
N ARG A 109 6.98 -1.94 15.39
CA ARG A 109 6.06 -1.46 16.44
C ARG A 109 4.64 -1.98 16.25
N LYS A 110 4.18 -2.09 15.00
CA LYS A 110 2.90 -2.71 14.67
C LYS A 110 2.89 -4.19 15.09
N ALA A 111 3.94 -4.95 14.78
CA ALA A 111 4.06 -6.35 15.19
C ALA A 111 4.00 -6.49 16.72
N ALA A 112 4.74 -5.66 17.45
CA ALA A 112 4.73 -5.65 18.92
C ALA A 112 3.35 -5.30 19.49
N ARG A 113 2.64 -4.31 18.90
CA ARG A 113 1.27 -3.95 19.29
C ARG A 113 0.32 -5.13 19.12
N LEU A 114 0.33 -5.76 17.93
CA LEU A 114 -0.53 -6.90 17.63
C LEU A 114 -0.25 -8.10 18.54
N GLU A 115 1.01 -8.36 18.89
CA GLU A 115 1.37 -9.42 19.83
C GLU A 115 0.85 -9.12 21.24
N SER A 116 0.99 -7.88 21.72
CA SER A 116 0.44 -7.44 23.00
C SER A 116 -1.08 -7.57 23.05
N GLU A 117 -1.78 -7.16 21.99
CA GLU A 117 -3.24 -7.30 21.87
C GLU A 117 -3.67 -8.77 21.89
N ARG A 118 -2.96 -9.64 21.15
CA ARG A 118 -3.21 -11.10 21.17
C ARG A 118 -2.95 -11.73 22.54
N ALA A 119 -1.88 -11.29 23.22
CA ALA A 119 -1.57 -11.76 24.58
C ALA A 119 -2.66 -11.34 25.58
N SER A 120 -3.12 -10.10 25.49
CA SER A 120 -4.22 -9.58 26.33
C SER A 120 -5.53 -10.33 26.10
N GLU A 121 -5.85 -10.60 24.81
CA GLU A 121 -7.05 -11.35 24.44
C GLU A 121 -6.98 -12.80 24.93
N ARG A 122 -5.83 -13.46 24.80
CA ARG A 122 -5.64 -14.82 25.36
C ARG A 122 -5.85 -14.84 26.88
N LYS A 123 -5.35 -13.85 27.60
CA LYS A 123 -5.58 -13.70 29.05
C LYS A 123 -7.06 -13.50 29.36
N ARG A 124 -7.73 -12.61 28.61
CA ARG A 124 -9.17 -12.36 28.77
C ARG A 124 -9.98 -13.63 28.56
N GLN A 125 -9.72 -14.37 27.48
CA GLN A 125 -10.41 -15.63 27.20
C GLN A 125 -10.14 -16.70 28.26
N ALA A 126 -8.94 -16.80 28.79
CA ALA A 126 -8.62 -17.73 29.88
C ALA A 126 -9.42 -17.40 31.15
N ILE A 127 -9.54 -16.10 31.49
CA ILE A 127 -10.39 -15.67 32.61
C ILE A 127 -11.85 -16.00 32.35
N LEU A 128 -12.38 -15.68 31.16
CA LEU A 128 -13.76 -15.98 30.79
C LEU A 128 -14.08 -17.48 30.89
N ARG A 129 -13.18 -18.34 30.39
CA ARG A 129 -13.35 -19.81 30.52
C ARG A 129 -13.40 -20.27 31.95
N ARG A 130 -12.52 -19.73 32.83
CA ARG A 130 -12.48 -20.06 34.27
C ARG A 130 -13.76 -19.60 34.96
N GLU A 131 -14.20 -18.38 34.69
CA GLU A 131 -15.42 -17.85 35.29
C GLU A 131 -16.68 -18.56 34.78
N TYR A 132 -16.71 -18.96 33.51
CA TYR A 132 -17.79 -19.80 32.95
C TYR A 132 -17.88 -21.17 33.64
N GLN A 133 -16.72 -21.85 33.79
CA GLN A 133 -16.69 -23.16 34.49
C GLN A 133 -17.15 -23.04 35.95
N TRP A 134 -16.73 -21.97 36.63
CA TRP A 134 -17.21 -21.67 37.98
C TRP A 134 -18.72 -21.39 38.01
N GLY A 135 -19.25 -20.68 37.04
CA GLY A 135 -20.69 -20.42 36.88
C GLY A 135 -21.51 -21.65 36.67
N MET A 136 -20.98 -22.66 35.98
CA MET A 136 -21.64 -23.94 35.73
C MET A 136 -21.63 -24.90 36.94
N GLN A 137 -20.68 -24.78 37.84
CA GLN A 137 -20.66 -25.54 39.08
C GLN A 137 -21.79 -25.04 39.99
N GLY A 138 -22.67 -25.91 40.42
CA GLY A 138 -23.76 -25.58 41.34
C GLY A 138 -23.26 -24.93 42.62
N PRO A 139 -24.11 -24.17 43.36
CA PRO A 139 -23.70 -23.59 44.63
C PRO A 139 -23.29 -24.68 45.58
N THR A 140 -22.04 -24.67 46.03
CA THR A 140 -21.60 -25.50 47.15
C THR A 140 -22.45 -25.15 48.37
N ALA A 141 -23.02 -26.16 49.04
CA ALA A 141 -23.97 -26.00 50.13
C ALA A 141 -23.64 -24.82 51.05
N ARG A 142 -24.56 -23.85 51.18
CA ARG A 142 -24.55 -22.67 52.03
C ARG A 142 -23.84 -21.37 51.49
N GLY A 143 -23.50 -21.24 50.21
CA GLY A 143 -22.94 -19.97 49.69
C GLY A 143 -23.80 -19.39 48.58
N THR A 144 -24.21 -18.11 48.69
CA THR A 144 -24.73 -17.28 47.60
C THR A 144 -23.60 -17.06 46.58
N LYS A 145 -23.85 -17.29 45.27
CA LYS A 145 -22.88 -16.93 44.22
C LYS A 145 -22.53 -15.45 44.36
N SER A 146 -21.25 -15.09 44.43
CA SER A 146 -20.81 -13.70 44.58
C SER A 146 -21.32 -12.89 43.40
N ARG A 147 -22.21 -11.94 43.70
CA ARG A 147 -22.79 -10.99 42.72
C ARG A 147 -21.69 -10.19 41.99
N GLU A 148 -20.68 -9.77 42.70
CA GLU A 148 -19.53 -9.04 42.17
C GLU A 148 -18.78 -9.85 41.10
N ARG A 149 -18.66 -11.17 41.29
CA ARG A 149 -17.98 -12.05 40.32
C ARG A 149 -18.80 -12.26 39.04
N LEU A 150 -20.12 -12.31 39.15
CA LEU A 150 -21.01 -12.35 37.98
C LEU A 150 -20.98 -11.05 37.20
N GLU A 151 -21.05 -9.90 37.88
CA GLU A 151 -20.95 -8.57 37.26
C GLU A 151 -19.60 -8.42 36.53
N ARG A 152 -18.51 -8.90 37.12
CA ARG A 152 -17.18 -8.89 36.48
C ARG A 152 -17.12 -9.79 35.22
N TYR A 153 -17.76 -10.96 35.28
CA TYR A 153 -17.85 -11.84 34.12
C TYR A 153 -18.63 -11.19 32.96
N GLU A 154 -19.78 -10.58 33.27
CA GLU A 154 -20.60 -9.89 32.28
C GLU A 154 -19.85 -8.70 31.66
N ALA A 155 -19.15 -7.92 32.47
CA ALA A 155 -18.30 -6.82 32.00
C ALA A 155 -17.19 -7.31 31.07
N LEU A 156 -16.51 -8.42 31.40
CA LEU A 156 -15.47 -9.01 30.56
C LEU A 156 -16.04 -9.61 29.28
N LYS A 157 -17.25 -10.17 29.31
CA LYS A 157 -17.96 -10.72 28.15
C LYS A 157 -18.42 -9.62 27.18
N ALA A 158 -18.84 -8.47 27.71
CA ALA A 158 -19.26 -7.31 26.90
C ALA A 158 -18.11 -6.64 26.16
N GLN A 159 -16.86 -6.83 26.58
CA GLN A 159 -15.70 -6.34 25.85
C GLN A 159 -15.51 -7.16 24.57
N SER A 160 -15.76 -6.56 23.42
CA SER A 160 -15.45 -7.15 22.12
C SER A 160 -13.95 -7.35 22.00
N GLY A 161 -13.48 -8.57 21.77
CA GLY A 161 -12.09 -8.83 21.38
C GLY A 161 -11.80 -8.30 19.97
N PRO A 162 -10.52 -8.14 19.61
CA PRO A 162 -10.15 -7.81 18.23
C PRO A 162 -10.76 -8.86 17.29
N ALA A 163 -11.39 -8.39 16.22
CA ALA A 163 -11.96 -9.28 15.20
C ALA A 163 -10.83 -10.13 14.61
N GLU A 164 -10.98 -11.46 14.63
CA GLU A 164 -10.07 -12.36 13.90
C GLU A 164 -10.18 -12.02 12.42
N LYS A 165 -9.13 -11.39 11.88
CA LYS A 165 -9.01 -11.19 10.44
C LYS A 165 -8.78 -12.57 9.81
N SER A 166 -9.79 -13.14 9.18
CA SER A 166 -9.64 -14.35 8.37
C SER A 166 -8.68 -14.03 7.23
N THR A 167 -7.54 -14.71 7.21
CA THR A 167 -6.66 -14.75 6.05
C THR A 167 -7.42 -15.47 4.93
N LEU A 168 -7.78 -14.73 3.88
CA LEU A 168 -8.29 -15.32 2.65
C LEU A 168 -7.15 -16.14 2.03
N GLU A 169 -7.16 -17.44 2.21
CA GLU A 169 -6.33 -18.36 1.43
C GLU A 169 -6.92 -18.41 0.02
N LEU A 170 -6.33 -17.65 -0.88
CA LEU A 170 -6.59 -17.76 -2.31
C LEU A 170 -5.97 -19.06 -2.83
N ASN A 171 -6.71 -20.14 -2.75
CA ASN A 171 -6.37 -21.39 -3.43
C ASN A 171 -6.63 -21.20 -4.94
N ALA A 172 -5.63 -20.70 -5.66
CA ALA A 172 -5.64 -20.73 -7.12
C ALA A 172 -5.58 -22.19 -7.58
N ARG A 173 -6.66 -22.69 -8.16
CA ARG A 173 -6.67 -23.99 -8.84
C ARG A 173 -5.68 -23.91 -9.99
N ALA A 174 -4.55 -24.58 -9.86
CA ALA A 174 -3.56 -24.71 -10.92
C ALA A 174 -4.16 -25.55 -12.06
N SER A 175 -4.53 -24.93 -13.17
CA SER A 175 -4.81 -25.65 -14.40
C SER A 175 -3.48 -26.23 -14.93
N ARG A 176 -3.50 -27.44 -15.47
CA ARG A 176 -2.33 -28.07 -16.09
C ARG A 176 -2.03 -27.37 -17.43
N LEU A 177 -1.21 -26.34 -17.37
CA LEU A 177 -0.60 -25.71 -18.55
C LEU A 177 0.61 -26.55 -19.02
N GLY A 178 0.84 -26.64 -20.33
CA GLY A 178 2.03 -27.30 -20.90
C GLY A 178 3.35 -26.65 -20.44
N LYS A 179 4.49 -27.28 -20.78
CA LYS A 179 5.82 -26.76 -20.39
C LYS A 179 6.14 -25.37 -20.95
N LYS A 180 5.64 -25.04 -22.14
CA LYS A 180 5.75 -23.71 -22.79
C LYS A 180 4.41 -23.02 -22.71
N THR A 181 4.39 -21.77 -22.26
CA THR A 181 3.14 -21.00 -22.10
C THR A 181 2.97 -20.00 -23.22
N ILE A 182 4.00 -19.20 -23.52
CA ILE A 182 4.00 -18.18 -24.58
C ILE A 182 5.34 -18.22 -25.30
N GLU A 183 5.32 -18.19 -26.63
CA GLU A 183 6.51 -18.05 -27.46
C GLU A 183 6.28 -16.90 -28.45
N CYS A 184 7.10 -15.86 -28.38
CA CYS A 184 7.11 -14.71 -29.28
C CYS A 184 8.34 -14.77 -30.15
N ARG A 185 8.20 -14.54 -31.47
CA ARG A 185 9.32 -14.49 -32.42
C ARG A 185 9.15 -13.28 -33.34
N GLY A 186 10.17 -12.43 -33.41
CA GLY A 186 10.22 -11.29 -34.31
C GLY A 186 9.06 -10.30 -34.14
N VAL A 187 8.49 -10.19 -32.91
CA VAL A 187 7.29 -9.39 -32.69
C VAL A 187 7.61 -7.91 -32.81
N THR A 188 6.97 -7.24 -33.77
CA THR A 188 7.12 -5.81 -33.99
C THR A 188 5.77 -5.14 -33.92
N LYS A 189 5.65 -4.06 -33.12
CA LYS A 189 4.42 -3.28 -32.98
C LYS A 189 4.73 -1.78 -32.97
N GLY A 190 3.93 -1.04 -33.72
CA GLY A 190 4.01 0.41 -33.78
C GLY A 190 2.65 1.06 -33.84
N PHE A 191 2.59 2.35 -33.61
CA PHE A 191 1.41 3.20 -33.69
C PHE A 191 1.78 4.52 -34.37
N GLY A 192 0.98 4.96 -35.35
CA GLY A 192 1.17 6.27 -35.99
C GLY A 192 2.55 6.49 -36.60
N GLY A 193 3.17 5.46 -37.21
CA GLY A 193 4.53 5.56 -37.78
C GLY A 193 5.69 5.42 -36.79
N ARG A 194 5.42 5.32 -35.48
CA ARG A 194 6.43 5.07 -34.44
C ARG A 194 6.42 3.61 -34.02
N THR A 195 7.57 2.93 -34.22
CA THR A 195 7.77 1.57 -33.69
C THR A 195 7.98 1.62 -32.19
N VAL A 196 7.17 0.88 -31.43
CA VAL A 196 7.22 0.84 -29.95
C VAL A 196 7.89 -0.44 -29.47
N VAL A 197 7.61 -1.57 -30.11
CA VAL A 197 8.29 -2.86 -29.89
C VAL A 197 8.87 -3.28 -31.22
N ARG A 198 10.15 -3.68 -31.26
CA ARG A 198 10.84 -4.07 -32.49
C ARG A 198 11.54 -5.41 -32.26
N ASP A 199 11.29 -6.33 -33.19
CA ASP A 199 11.98 -7.62 -33.30
C ASP A 199 12.15 -8.33 -31.93
N PHE A 200 11.03 -8.45 -31.23
CA PHE A 200 11.02 -8.97 -29.87
C PHE A 200 10.85 -10.48 -29.87
N ASP A 201 11.84 -11.18 -29.39
CA ASP A 201 11.85 -12.62 -29.16
C ASP A 201 11.77 -12.91 -27.67
N CYS A 202 10.86 -13.77 -27.26
CA CYS A 202 10.72 -14.20 -25.89
C CYS A 202 10.05 -15.58 -25.81
N MET A 203 10.51 -16.38 -24.88
CA MET A 203 9.85 -17.63 -24.52
C MET A 203 9.53 -17.58 -23.01
N LEU A 204 8.26 -17.69 -22.67
CA LEU A 204 7.78 -17.75 -21.29
C LEU A 204 7.49 -19.20 -20.93
N LEU A 205 8.10 -19.67 -19.87
CA LEU A 205 7.85 -20.99 -19.31
C LEU A 205 6.83 -20.88 -18.16
N ARG A 206 6.29 -22.01 -17.75
CA ARG A 206 5.23 -22.08 -16.73
C ARG A 206 5.58 -21.40 -15.40
N ASP A 207 6.83 -21.48 -14.97
CA ASP A 207 7.28 -21.04 -13.66
C ASP A 207 8.05 -19.70 -13.70
N ASP A 208 8.13 -19.08 -14.89
CA ASP A 208 8.81 -17.80 -15.08
C ASP A 208 8.06 -16.66 -14.39
N ARG A 209 8.82 -15.77 -13.78
CA ARG A 209 8.35 -14.49 -13.21
C ARG A 209 9.21 -13.38 -13.78
N ILE A 210 8.63 -12.62 -14.72
CA ILE A 210 9.35 -11.58 -15.47
C ILE A 210 8.86 -10.20 -15.06
N GLY A 211 9.77 -9.33 -14.62
CA GLY A 211 9.53 -7.92 -14.37
C GLY A 211 9.84 -7.09 -15.61
N ILE A 212 8.89 -6.25 -16.06
CA ILE A 212 9.07 -5.33 -17.18
C ILE A 212 9.30 -3.92 -16.62
N VAL A 213 10.49 -3.37 -16.83
CA VAL A 213 10.88 -2.04 -16.38
C VAL A 213 11.17 -1.11 -17.56
N GLY A 214 11.05 0.18 -17.37
CA GLY A 214 11.35 1.20 -18.38
C GLY A 214 10.59 2.51 -18.14
N ALA A 215 11.05 3.58 -18.78
CA ALA A 215 10.46 4.92 -18.71
C ALA A 215 8.98 4.95 -19.16
N ASN A 216 8.26 6.01 -18.80
CA ASN A 216 6.90 6.22 -19.25
C ASN A 216 6.85 6.39 -20.78
N GLY A 217 5.90 5.71 -21.45
CA GLY A 217 5.82 5.71 -22.90
C GLY A 217 6.81 4.79 -23.63
N SER A 218 7.63 3.99 -22.93
CA SER A 218 8.57 3.03 -23.52
C SER A 218 7.93 1.82 -24.16
N GLY A 219 6.62 1.60 -23.97
CA GLY A 219 5.91 0.49 -24.59
C GLY A 219 5.59 -0.70 -23.66
N LYS A 220 5.77 -0.56 -22.34
CA LYS A 220 5.47 -1.62 -21.36
C LYS A 220 4.06 -2.20 -21.49
N SER A 221 3.05 -1.33 -21.49
CA SER A 221 1.64 -1.73 -21.65
C SER A 221 1.36 -2.34 -23.04
N THR A 222 2.06 -1.86 -24.07
CA THR A 222 1.96 -2.42 -25.42
C THR A 222 2.50 -3.85 -25.44
N LEU A 223 3.64 -4.08 -24.79
CA LEU A 223 4.23 -5.40 -24.67
C LEU A 223 3.33 -6.35 -23.88
N LEU A 224 2.79 -5.91 -22.74
CA LEU A 224 1.83 -6.71 -21.96
C LEU A 224 0.59 -7.09 -22.79
N ASN A 225 0.02 -6.15 -23.53
CA ASN A 225 -1.15 -6.42 -24.40
C ASN A 225 -0.83 -7.33 -25.59
N LEU A 226 0.44 -7.45 -26.00
CA LEU A 226 0.87 -8.41 -27.01
C LEU A 226 1.04 -9.82 -26.46
N LEU A 227 1.31 -9.95 -25.15
CA LEU A 227 1.48 -11.22 -24.46
C LEU A 227 0.17 -11.79 -23.89
N ALA A 228 -0.86 -10.93 -23.70
CA ALA A 228 -2.19 -11.29 -23.20
C ALA A 228 -3.11 -11.76 -24.33
#